data_fe4753b73298a2103238e2774cdca514
#
_entry.id   fe4753b73298a2103238e2774cdca514
#
_cell.length_a   1.000
_cell.length_b   1.000
_cell.length_c   1.000
_cell.angle_alpha   90.00
_cell.angle_beta   90.00
_cell.angle_gamma   90.00
#
_symmetry.space_group_name_H-M   'P 1'
#
loop_
_entity.id
_entity.type
_entity.pdbx_description
1 polymer ?
#
loop_
_entity_poly.entity_id
_entity_poly.type
_entity_poly.pdbx_seq_one_letter_code
_entity_poly.pdbx_strand_id
1 'polypeptide(L)'
;SKAAGSIDQTAVYRQNSASQQTQNLAKLCKVWGYAKYYHPAFLLGTSDWDAELLSLLSKVSACETSDDVNALLHEWFTSLGEIDYKARIPKAASGSNASVSEADLSWTADADYLGEALVGDLAKLPTMLPTNLDRTHAPVFFDSLGVPDFSNEPEHGSDYTDPDFRLLGLFRLWNALEYYAPYLHLLDCDWDAVLLEAIPTMLDGTDRESYEAALASVTGELQDAHVWWSSTVEGTKLSYRSNPGEYYLPVPVSDVGGQLVVTGTADNCPLEKGDVLVSIDGETIDELAAEKKPYYSLPREDMLLTNAWRAIVNSETETMEVVVQRGGEECSFSVTGSEHSVSHTKSVLNGLDAFQVVGGNIGVLNPGVLESETELCNAMEELRNTDALIIDLRQYSGVMGLYFYIPT
;
A
#
# COMPACT_ATOMS: atom_id res chain seq x y z
N SER A 1 -7.55 -31.28 12.78
CA SER A 1 -6.53 -30.82 13.73
C SER A 1 -5.88 -29.59 13.13
N LYS A 2 -6.28 -28.42 13.58
CA LYS A 2 -5.58 -27.18 13.26
C LYS A 2 -4.19 -27.28 13.90
N ALA A 3 -3.14 -27.15 13.09
CA ALA A 3 -1.80 -26.94 13.60
C ALA A 3 -1.82 -25.62 14.38
N ALA A 4 -1.36 -25.65 15.64
CA ALA A 4 -1.11 -24.45 16.41
C ALA A 4 -0.11 -23.61 15.60
N GLY A 5 -0.48 -22.38 15.24
CA GLY A 5 0.39 -21.47 14.56
C GLY A 5 1.68 -21.32 15.36
N SER A 6 2.79 -21.54 14.73
CA SER A 6 4.10 -21.17 15.31
C SER A 6 4.07 -19.64 15.46
N ILE A 7 4.14 -19.16 16.69
CA ILE A 7 4.41 -17.73 16.96
C ILE A 7 5.70 -17.42 16.21
N ASP A 8 5.65 -16.44 15.31
CA ASP A 8 6.84 -16.02 14.59
C ASP A 8 7.85 -15.46 15.60
N GLN A 9 8.88 -16.28 15.90
CA GLN A 9 9.92 -15.89 16.84
C GLN A 9 10.67 -14.63 16.39
N THR A 10 10.64 -14.32 15.09
CA THR A 10 11.26 -13.13 14.52
C THR A 10 10.47 -11.86 14.91
N ALA A 11 9.15 -11.91 14.88
CA ALA A 11 8.30 -10.80 15.31
C ALA A 11 8.43 -10.54 16.81
N VAL A 12 8.47 -11.60 17.64
CA VAL A 12 8.70 -11.47 19.09
C VAL A 12 10.08 -10.89 19.38
N TYR A 13 11.12 -11.29 18.62
CA TYR A 13 12.47 -10.75 18.79
C TYR A 13 12.55 -9.28 18.40
N ARG A 14 11.88 -8.86 17.30
CA ARG A 14 11.81 -7.45 16.87
C ARG A 14 11.10 -6.59 17.91
N GLN A 15 9.96 -7.01 18.44
CA GLN A 15 9.23 -6.31 19.50
C GLN A 15 10.11 -6.11 20.76
N ASN A 16 10.84 -7.14 21.18
CA ASN A 16 11.70 -7.06 22.35
C ASN A 16 12.96 -6.19 22.15
N SER A 17 13.32 -5.85 20.90
CA SER A 17 14.47 -5.00 20.59
C SER A 17 14.12 -3.51 20.45
N ALA A 18 12.83 -3.16 20.31
CA ALA A 18 12.41 -1.77 20.21
C ALA A 18 12.66 -1.01 21.53
N SER A 19 13.07 0.27 21.41
CA SER A 19 13.26 1.13 22.58
C SER A 19 11.97 1.30 23.39
N GLN A 20 12.08 1.61 24.70
CA GLN A 20 10.88 1.88 25.51
C GLN A 20 10.06 3.04 24.93
N GLN A 21 10.71 4.07 24.41
CA GLN A 21 10.03 5.19 23.74
C GLN A 21 9.24 4.71 22.50
N THR A 22 9.83 3.87 21.65
CA THR A 22 9.15 3.31 20.48
C THR A 22 7.92 2.50 20.89
N GLN A 23 8.05 1.65 21.92
CA GLN A 23 6.93 0.87 22.45
C GLN A 23 5.82 1.76 23.03
N ASN A 24 6.18 2.82 23.74
CA ASN A 24 5.25 3.80 24.30
C ASN A 24 4.46 4.52 23.19
N LEU A 25 5.15 4.95 22.13
CA LEU A 25 4.54 5.61 20.97
C LEU A 25 3.66 4.66 20.16
N ALA A 26 4.05 3.40 20.00
CA ALA A 26 3.22 2.39 19.36
C ALA A 26 1.93 2.13 20.17
N LYS A 27 2.03 2.06 21.51
CA LYS A 27 0.85 1.95 22.37
C LYS A 27 -0.07 3.16 22.24
N LEU A 28 0.49 4.39 22.21
CA LEU A 28 -0.30 5.59 21.94
C LEU A 28 -1.00 5.52 20.59
N CYS A 29 -0.30 5.11 19.52
CA CYS A 29 -0.87 4.94 18.18
C CYS A 29 -2.09 4.03 18.21
N LYS A 30 -1.98 2.86 18.81
CA LYS A 30 -3.06 1.86 18.89
C LYS A 30 -4.25 2.36 19.71
N VAL A 31 -4.01 2.90 20.91
CA VAL A 31 -5.08 3.38 21.81
C VAL A 31 -5.79 4.60 21.23
N TRP A 32 -5.04 5.54 20.66
CA TRP A 32 -5.60 6.71 19.99
C TRP A 32 -6.41 6.31 18.76
N GLY A 33 -5.88 5.43 17.90
CA GLY A 33 -6.58 4.96 16.69
C GLY A 33 -7.87 4.23 17.03
N TYR A 34 -7.86 3.38 18.06
CA TYR A 34 -9.06 2.71 18.54
C TYR A 34 -10.11 3.73 19.05
N ALA A 35 -9.68 4.71 19.85
CA ALA A 35 -10.58 5.77 20.29
C ALA A 35 -11.10 6.61 19.11
N LYS A 36 -10.24 6.97 18.15
CA LYS A 36 -10.59 7.76 16.96
C LYS A 36 -11.78 7.15 16.20
N TYR A 37 -11.75 5.84 15.98
CA TYR A 37 -12.78 5.18 15.18
C TYR A 37 -13.99 4.67 15.98
N TYR A 38 -13.89 4.60 17.32
CA TYR A 38 -14.95 4.02 18.14
C TYR A 38 -15.50 4.96 19.23
N HIS A 39 -14.76 5.99 19.66
CA HIS A 39 -15.22 6.87 20.75
C HIS A 39 -16.23 7.92 20.26
N PRO A 40 -17.38 8.10 20.95
CA PRO A 40 -18.40 9.08 20.56
C PRO A 40 -17.89 10.51 20.42
N ALA A 41 -16.90 10.93 21.22
CA ALA A 41 -16.32 12.26 21.13
C ALA A 41 -15.79 12.59 19.75
N PHE A 42 -15.16 11.61 19.08
CA PHE A 42 -14.62 11.76 17.73
C PHE A 42 -15.70 11.51 16.67
N LEU A 43 -16.51 10.47 16.84
CA LEU A 43 -17.57 10.13 15.89
C LEU A 43 -18.63 11.22 15.75
N LEU A 44 -18.81 12.06 16.78
CA LEU A 44 -19.77 13.17 16.80
C LEU A 44 -19.10 14.54 16.62
N GLY A 45 -17.79 14.60 16.42
CA GLY A 45 -17.04 15.82 16.22
C GLY A 45 -17.02 16.75 17.43
N THR A 46 -17.14 16.23 18.65
CA THR A 46 -17.06 17.03 19.89
C THR A 46 -15.62 17.23 20.37
N SER A 47 -14.69 16.43 19.87
CA SER A 47 -13.24 16.57 20.08
C SER A 47 -12.51 16.41 18.75
N ASP A 48 -11.39 17.10 18.62
CA ASP A 48 -10.48 16.99 17.49
C ASP A 48 -9.46 15.87 17.76
N TRP A 49 -9.54 14.77 17.00
CA TRP A 49 -8.69 13.59 17.21
C TRP A 49 -7.21 13.87 16.99
N ASP A 50 -6.83 14.76 16.07
CA ASP A 50 -5.43 15.09 15.84
C ASP A 50 -4.87 16.00 16.91
N ALA A 51 -5.62 17.02 17.33
CA ALA A 51 -5.22 17.88 18.43
C ALA A 51 -5.02 17.07 19.72
N GLU A 52 -5.88 16.08 19.97
CA GLU A 52 -5.74 15.16 21.10
C GLU A 52 -4.44 14.34 20.99
N LEU A 53 -4.14 13.74 19.82
CA LEU A 53 -2.90 13.01 19.60
C LEU A 53 -1.68 13.89 19.81
N LEU A 54 -1.61 15.05 19.14
CA LEU A 54 -0.49 15.97 19.24
C LEU A 54 -0.23 16.42 20.69
N SER A 55 -1.30 16.59 21.49
CA SER A 55 -1.19 16.91 22.92
C SER A 55 -0.56 15.80 23.76
N LEU A 56 -0.59 14.55 23.29
CA LEU A 56 -0.08 13.36 23.99
C LEU A 56 1.34 13.00 23.58
N LEU A 57 1.78 13.29 22.35
CA LEU A 57 3.05 12.83 21.82
C LEU A 57 4.24 13.16 22.73
N SER A 58 4.38 14.43 23.12
CA SER A 58 5.48 14.85 24.00
C SER A 58 5.39 14.25 25.40
N LYS A 59 4.18 14.08 25.94
CA LYS A 59 3.96 13.47 27.27
C LYS A 59 4.31 11.99 27.28
N VAL A 60 3.85 11.26 26.26
CA VAL A 60 4.16 9.81 26.11
C VAL A 60 5.64 9.59 25.84
N SER A 61 6.28 10.44 25.01
CA SER A 61 7.72 10.36 24.75
C SER A 61 8.56 10.59 26.02
N ALA A 62 8.05 11.31 27.01
CA ALA A 62 8.72 11.55 28.28
C ALA A 62 8.48 10.46 29.32
N CYS A 63 7.56 9.52 29.09
CA CYS A 63 7.31 8.40 30.00
C CYS A 63 8.47 7.40 29.97
N GLU A 64 8.96 7.03 31.16
CA GLU A 64 10.07 6.07 31.28
C GLU A 64 9.61 4.61 31.27
N THR A 65 8.36 4.36 31.69
CA THR A 65 7.81 3.01 31.83
C THR A 65 6.50 2.84 31.08
N SER A 66 6.14 1.59 30.80
CA SER A 66 4.82 1.22 30.25
C SER A 66 3.67 1.62 31.17
N ASP A 67 3.86 1.52 32.49
CA ASP A 67 2.82 1.86 33.48
C ASP A 67 2.53 3.37 33.51
N ASP A 68 3.55 4.22 33.32
CA ASP A 68 3.36 5.67 33.19
C ASP A 68 2.50 6.01 31.97
N VAL A 69 2.74 5.34 30.85
CA VAL A 69 1.93 5.50 29.63
C VAL A 69 0.52 5.01 29.86
N ASN A 70 0.35 3.85 30.48
CA ASN A 70 -0.99 3.30 30.78
C ASN A 70 -1.82 4.26 31.64
N ALA A 71 -1.20 4.86 32.67
CA ALA A 71 -1.85 5.85 33.53
C ALA A 71 -2.21 7.12 32.75
N LEU A 72 -1.30 7.62 31.93
CA LEU A 72 -1.52 8.80 31.10
C LEU A 72 -2.66 8.59 30.09
N LEU A 73 -2.68 7.44 29.41
CA LEU A 73 -3.71 7.10 28.43
C LEU A 73 -5.06 6.86 29.09
N HIS A 74 -5.11 6.29 30.30
CA HIS A 74 -6.34 6.16 31.09
C HIS A 74 -6.91 7.54 31.45
N GLU A 75 -6.06 8.47 31.94
CA GLU A 75 -6.48 9.84 32.26
C GLU A 75 -7.02 10.55 31.01
N TRP A 76 -6.29 10.47 29.89
CA TRP A 76 -6.71 11.05 28.63
C TRP A 76 -8.04 10.47 28.15
N PHE A 77 -8.17 9.15 28.09
CA PHE A 77 -9.39 8.49 27.60
C PHE A 77 -10.62 8.89 28.44
N THR A 78 -10.45 8.97 29.75
CA THR A 78 -11.52 9.43 30.68
C THR A 78 -11.90 10.88 30.41
N SER A 79 -10.94 11.72 30.02
CA SER A 79 -11.20 13.15 29.71
C SER A 79 -12.04 13.38 28.45
N LEU A 80 -12.12 12.40 27.54
CA LEU A 80 -12.95 12.46 26.34
C LEU A 80 -14.46 12.47 26.63
N GLY A 81 -14.86 12.13 27.86
CA GLY A 81 -16.24 12.21 28.33
C GLY A 81 -17.00 10.88 28.32
N GLU A 82 -18.30 10.95 28.56
CA GLU A 82 -19.13 9.77 28.69
C GLU A 82 -19.38 9.07 27.36
N ILE A 83 -19.40 7.71 27.41
CA ILE A 83 -19.67 6.85 26.27
C ILE A 83 -21.16 6.50 26.26
N ASP A 84 -21.96 7.27 25.55
CA ASP A 84 -23.40 7.01 25.36
C ASP A 84 -23.74 6.79 23.88
N TYR A 85 -23.68 5.54 23.44
CA TYR A 85 -24.06 5.16 22.07
C TYR A 85 -25.58 5.16 21.84
N LYS A 86 -26.39 4.98 22.91
CA LYS A 86 -27.82 4.78 22.74
C LYS A 86 -28.55 6.06 22.39
N ALA A 87 -28.01 7.19 22.80
CA ALA A 87 -28.65 8.48 22.62
C ALA A 87 -28.25 9.20 21.33
N ARG A 88 -27.12 8.86 20.70
CA ARG A 88 -26.47 9.75 19.73
C ARG A 88 -26.03 9.11 18.42
N ILE A 89 -25.70 7.81 18.37
CA ILE A 89 -25.27 7.14 17.13
C ILE A 89 -26.44 6.38 16.55
N PRO A 90 -26.91 6.68 15.32
CA PRO A 90 -28.03 5.98 14.70
C PRO A 90 -27.73 4.48 14.59
N LYS A 91 -28.70 3.62 14.94
CA LYS A 91 -28.60 2.20 14.68
C LYS A 91 -28.45 1.95 13.18
N ALA A 92 -27.50 1.10 12.79
CA ALA A 92 -27.39 0.62 11.43
C ALA A 92 -28.76 0.08 10.96
N ALA A 93 -29.18 0.48 9.76
CA ALA A 93 -30.36 -0.10 9.13
C ALA A 93 -30.13 -1.60 8.96
N SER A 94 -31.07 -2.43 9.41
CA SER A 94 -31.00 -3.87 9.24
C SER A 94 -30.96 -4.18 7.75
N GLY A 95 -29.83 -4.68 7.23
CA GLY A 95 -29.67 -5.06 5.83
C GLY A 95 -28.46 -4.47 5.12
N SER A 96 -27.69 -3.57 5.72
CA SER A 96 -26.39 -3.20 5.16
C SER A 96 -25.39 -4.32 5.45
N ASN A 97 -24.97 -5.05 4.42
CA ASN A 97 -23.75 -5.86 4.45
C ASN A 97 -22.55 -4.91 4.45
N ALA A 98 -22.38 -4.11 5.50
CA ALA A 98 -21.15 -3.38 5.68
C ALA A 98 -20.06 -4.43 5.95
N SER A 99 -19.02 -4.40 5.15
CA SER A 99 -17.80 -5.14 5.42
C SER A 99 -17.35 -4.78 6.83
N VAL A 100 -17.46 -5.73 7.74
CA VAL A 100 -16.95 -5.56 9.09
C VAL A 100 -15.44 -5.60 8.97
N SER A 101 -14.74 -4.61 9.52
CA SER A 101 -13.30 -4.72 9.72
C SER A 101 -13.06 -5.96 10.60
N GLU A 102 -12.21 -6.87 10.12
CA GLU A 102 -11.73 -8.02 10.91
C GLU A 102 -10.46 -7.66 11.69
N ALA A 103 -10.26 -6.39 12.04
CA ALA A 103 -9.14 -5.96 12.85
C ALA A 103 -9.06 -6.79 14.14
N ASP A 104 -7.86 -7.24 14.47
CA ASP A 104 -7.64 -7.97 15.73
C ASP A 104 -7.69 -7.00 16.91
N LEU A 105 -8.78 -7.03 17.64
CA LEU A 105 -9.00 -6.23 18.85
C LEU A 105 -8.63 -6.98 20.13
N SER A 106 -8.02 -8.15 20.08
CA SER A 106 -7.66 -8.95 21.25
C SER A 106 -6.74 -8.21 22.22
N TRP A 107 -5.86 -7.33 21.69
CA TRP A 107 -4.94 -6.50 22.47
C TRP A 107 -5.67 -5.55 23.43
N THR A 108 -6.92 -5.16 23.15
CA THR A 108 -7.71 -4.25 24.03
C THR A 108 -8.07 -4.87 25.37
N ALA A 109 -7.97 -6.20 25.50
CA ALA A 109 -8.23 -6.95 26.73
C ALA A 109 -6.94 -7.39 27.44
N ASP A 110 -5.77 -7.04 26.94
CA ASP A 110 -4.47 -7.41 27.50
C ASP A 110 -4.08 -6.48 28.66
N ALA A 111 -4.31 -6.95 29.89
CA ALA A 111 -4.00 -6.19 31.10
C ALA A 111 -2.49 -6.08 31.39
N ASP A 112 -1.68 -7.01 30.91
CA ASP A 112 -0.22 -6.93 31.05
C ASP A 112 0.34 -5.83 30.14
N TYR A 113 -0.31 -5.60 29.00
CA TYR A 113 0.06 -4.54 28.04
C TYR A 113 -0.50 -3.16 28.43
N LEU A 114 -1.79 -3.09 28.82
CA LEU A 114 -2.52 -1.83 28.99
C LEU A 114 -2.78 -1.44 30.46
N GLY A 115 -2.64 -2.36 31.38
CA GLY A 115 -3.11 -2.19 32.76
C GLY A 115 -4.65 -2.30 32.87
N GLU A 116 -5.12 -2.72 34.05
CA GLU A 116 -6.56 -2.98 34.32
C GLU A 116 -7.47 -1.77 34.07
N ALA A 117 -6.99 -0.56 34.38
CA ALA A 117 -7.80 0.65 34.24
C ALA A 117 -8.11 0.96 32.78
N LEU A 118 -7.10 0.94 31.92
CA LEU A 118 -7.27 1.23 30.49
C LEU A 118 -8.02 0.10 29.77
N VAL A 119 -7.78 -1.16 30.12
CA VAL A 119 -8.61 -2.28 29.64
C VAL A 119 -10.08 -2.05 29.98
N GLY A 120 -10.39 -1.64 31.23
CA GLY A 120 -11.76 -1.32 31.64
C GLY A 120 -12.38 -0.14 30.88
N ASP A 121 -11.57 0.80 30.41
CA ASP A 121 -12.03 1.92 29.58
C ASP A 121 -12.32 1.47 28.14
N LEU A 122 -11.37 0.78 27.50
CA LEU A 122 -11.52 0.31 26.13
C LEU A 122 -12.68 -0.68 25.99
N ALA A 123 -12.95 -1.49 27.01
CA ALA A 123 -14.09 -2.41 27.04
C ALA A 123 -15.47 -1.72 27.00
N LYS A 124 -15.55 -0.41 27.23
CA LYS A 124 -16.77 0.38 27.09
C LYS A 124 -17.10 0.71 25.62
N LEU A 125 -16.11 0.63 24.74
CA LEU A 125 -16.28 0.87 23.31
C LEU A 125 -16.86 -0.37 22.62
N PRO A 126 -17.63 -0.21 21.52
CA PRO A 126 -18.14 -1.35 20.77
C PRO A 126 -17.00 -2.05 20.03
N THR A 127 -17.14 -3.36 19.85
CA THR A 127 -16.20 -4.18 19.08
C THR A 127 -16.45 -4.16 17.56
N MET A 128 -17.44 -3.39 17.11
CA MET A 128 -17.82 -3.30 15.71
C MET A 128 -17.83 -1.84 15.26
N LEU A 129 -17.27 -1.58 14.10
CA LEU A 129 -17.29 -0.25 13.49
C LEU A 129 -18.72 0.20 13.22
N PRO A 130 -19.09 1.44 13.62
CA PRO A 130 -20.39 1.99 13.30
C PRO A 130 -20.51 2.20 11.78
N THR A 131 -21.58 1.74 11.16
CA THR A 131 -21.80 1.82 9.71
C THR A 131 -22.61 3.04 9.26
N ASN A 132 -23.34 3.69 10.19
CA ASN A 132 -24.16 4.88 9.90
C ASN A 132 -23.56 6.12 10.57
N LEU A 133 -22.35 6.48 10.13
CA LEU A 133 -21.67 7.65 10.67
C LEU A 133 -22.11 8.93 9.98
N ASP A 134 -22.10 10.02 10.73
CA ASP A 134 -22.35 11.34 10.20
C ASP A 134 -21.20 11.75 9.27
N ARG A 135 -21.51 11.96 7.98
CA ARG A 135 -20.53 12.37 6.97
C ARG A 135 -19.84 13.70 7.23
N THR A 136 -20.37 14.50 8.14
CA THR A 136 -19.81 15.83 8.44
C THR A 136 -18.86 15.85 9.64
N HIS A 137 -18.82 14.79 10.44
CA HIS A 137 -18.07 14.80 11.71
C HIS A 137 -17.21 13.56 11.93
N ALA A 138 -17.63 12.40 11.45
CA ALA A 138 -16.90 11.18 11.72
C ALA A 138 -15.53 11.15 10.98
N PRO A 139 -14.48 10.61 11.61
CA PRO A 139 -13.15 10.48 10.99
C PRO A 139 -13.16 9.56 9.76
N VAL A 140 -14.17 8.71 9.65
CA VAL A 140 -14.41 7.85 8.49
C VAL A 140 -15.92 7.64 8.34
N PHE A 141 -16.37 7.53 7.11
CA PHE A 141 -17.73 7.08 6.77
C PHE A 141 -17.66 6.20 5.52
N PHE A 142 -18.77 5.53 5.18
CA PHE A 142 -18.79 4.61 4.06
C PHE A 142 -19.65 5.16 2.92
N ASP A 143 -19.18 5.01 1.70
CA ASP A 143 -19.98 5.31 0.51
C ASP A 143 -21.07 4.24 0.26
N SER A 144 -21.79 4.37 -0.84
CA SER A 144 -22.88 3.43 -1.21
C SER A 144 -22.38 2.02 -1.57
N LEU A 145 -21.07 1.86 -1.83
CA LEU A 145 -20.42 0.59 -2.15
C LEU A 145 -19.72 -0.02 -0.93
N GLY A 146 -19.75 0.66 0.21
CA GLY A 146 -19.06 0.23 1.44
C GLY A 146 -17.56 0.57 1.45
N VAL A 147 -17.12 1.48 0.58
CA VAL A 147 -15.74 1.96 0.56
C VAL A 147 -15.54 3.01 1.65
N PRO A 148 -14.50 2.90 2.49
CA PRO A 148 -14.22 3.89 3.52
C PRO A 148 -13.76 5.22 2.89
N ASP A 149 -14.29 6.32 3.40
CA ASP A 149 -13.99 7.69 3.00
C ASP A 149 -13.43 8.46 4.20
N PHE A 150 -12.22 8.98 4.06
CA PHE A 150 -11.47 9.72 5.08
C PHE A 150 -11.41 11.22 4.79
N SER A 151 -12.31 11.76 3.98
CA SER A 151 -12.27 13.15 3.55
C SER A 151 -12.46 14.19 4.68
N ASN A 152 -12.83 13.74 5.88
CA ASN A 152 -12.89 14.57 7.08
C ASN A 152 -11.55 14.66 7.84
N GLU A 153 -10.48 13.99 7.37
CA GLU A 153 -9.16 14.16 7.97
C GLU A 153 -8.70 15.62 7.81
N PRO A 154 -8.37 16.33 8.90
CA PRO A 154 -7.92 17.71 8.80
C PRO A 154 -6.63 17.84 8.01
N GLU A 155 -6.52 18.89 7.20
CA GLU A 155 -5.26 19.25 6.57
C GLU A 155 -4.37 19.98 7.59
N HIS A 156 -3.13 19.51 7.73
CA HIS A 156 -2.11 20.15 8.55
C HIS A 156 -1.05 20.80 7.64
N GLY A 157 -0.36 21.81 8.19
CA GLY A 157 0.79 22.40 7.50
C GLY A 157 1.89 21.34 7.24
N SER A 158 2.73 21.60 6.24
CA SER A 158 3.76 20.65 5.78
C SER A 158 5.10 20.92 6.45
N ASP A 159 5.18 20.87 7.77
CA ASP A 159 6.47 20.93 8.48
C ASP A 159 7.07 19.53 8.64
N TYR A 160 7.78 19.10 7.60
CA TYR A 160 8.45 17.79 7.59
C TYR A 160 9.64 17.69 8.55
N THR A 161 10.08 18.80 9.15
CA THR A 161 11.14 18.79 10.18
C THR A 161 10.57 18.48 11.57
N ASP A 162 9.25 18.66 11.77
CA ASP A 162 8.57 18.38 13.02
C ASP A 162 8.29 16.87 13.18
N PRO A 163 8.89 16.20 14.18
CA PRO A 163 8.63 14.78 14.44
C PRO A 163 7.17 14.49 14.80
N ASP A 164 6.47 15.41 15.45
CA ASP A 164 5.06 15.23 15.81
C ASP A 164 4.18 15.21 14.56
N PHE A 165 4.48 16.06 13.57
CA PHE A 165 3.81 16.03 12.25
C PHE A 165 4.05 14.68 11.53
N ARG A 166 5.30 14.18 11.53
CA ARG A 166 5.62 12.89 10.89
C ARG A 166 4.94 11.71 11.58
N LEU A 167 4.94 11.68 12.92
CA LEU A 167 4.23 10.66 13.69
C LEU A 167 2.71 10.71 13.47
N LEU A 168 2.11 11.90 13.37
CA LEU A 168 0.69 12.05 13.05
C LEU A 168 0.35 11.37 11.71
N GLY A 169 1.17 11.63 10.67
CA GLY A 169 0.97 11.02 9.36
C GLY A 169 1.09 9.49 9.40
N LEU A 170 2.11 8.96 10.08
CA LEU A 170 2.29 7.53 10.28
C LEU A 170 1.09 6.91 11.02
N PHE A 171 0.66 7.51 12.12
CA PHE A 171 -0.41 6.97 12.97
C PHE A 171 -1.76 6.99 12.26
N ARG A 172 -2.02 8.01 11.46
CA ARG A 172 -3.20 8.05 10.59
C ARG A 172 -3.18 6.91 9.57
N LEU A 173 -2.06 6.76 8.85
CA LEU A 173 -1.90 5.71 7.83
C LEU A 173 -2.03 4.32 8.44
N TRP A 174 -1.25 4.04 9.51
CA TRP A 174 -1.23 2.73 10.13
C TRP A 174 -2.62 2.31 10.64
N ASN A 175 -3.32 3.22 11.34
CA ASN A 175 -4.66 2.93 11.85
C ASN A 175 -5.72 2.84 10.73
N ALA A 176 -5.62 3.65 9.67
CA ALA A 176 -6.52 3.51 8.53
C ALA A 176 -6.40 2.12 7.89
N LEU A 177 -5.18 1.60 7.77
CA LEU A 177 -4.93 0.26 7.26
C LEU A 177 -5.35 -0.81 8.26
N GLU A 178 -5.02 -0.68 9.55
CA GLU A 178 -5.39 -1.63 10.62
C GLU A 178 -6.91 -1.90 10.64
N TYR A 179 -7.71 -0.85 10.53
CA TYR A 179 -9.17 -0.98 10.66
C TYR A 179 -9.91 -1.18 9.34
N TYR A 180 -9.29 -0.86 8.19
CA TYR A 180 -10.03 -0.80 6.91
C TYR A 180 -9.37 -1.56 5.77
N ALA A 181 -8.11 -2.00 5.89
CA ALA A 181 -7.53 -2.86 4.88
C ALA A 181 -8.11 -4.29 5.00
N PRO A 182 -8.72 -4.82 3.92
CA PRO A 182 -9.51 -6.06 4.02
C PRO A 182 -8.67 -7.33 4.20
N TYR A 183 -7.34 -7.26 4.00
CA TYR A 183 -6.48 -8.43 3.87
C TYR A 183 -5.29 -8.46 4.83
N LEU A 184 -5.24 -7.61 5.87
CA LEU A 184 -4.11 -7.61 6.82
C LEU A 184 -3.86 -9.00 7.44
N HIS A 185 -4.91 -9.75 7.73
CA HIS A 185 -4.82 -11.11 8.27
C HIS A 185 -4.20 -12.14 7.31
N LEU A 186 -3.97 -11.77 6.05
CA LEU A 186 -3.31 -12.61 5.04
C LEU A 186 -1.85 -12.24 4.81
N LEU A 187 -1.35 -11.17 5.41
CA LEU A 187 0.04 -10.75 5.26
C LEU A 187 0.98 -11.76 5.92
N ASP A 188 2.17 -11.89 5.34
CA ASP A 188 3.26 -12.72 5.92
C ASP A 188 4.01 -11.97 7.03
N CYS A 189 3.75 -10.66 7.23
CA CYS A 189 4.36 -9.83 8.26
C CYS A 189 3.41 -9.60 9.46
N ASP A 190 4.00 -9.27 10.61
CA ASP A 190 3.28 -8.77 11.78
C ASP A 190 3.06 -7.26 11.62
N TRP A 191 1.79 -6.83 11.52
CA TRP A 191 1.46 -5.43 11.30
C TRP A 191 1.86 -4.52 12.46
N ASP A 192 1.87 -5.03 13.71
CA ASP A 192 2.41 -4.32 14.87
C ASP A 192 3.94 -4.12 14.75
N ALA A 193 4.65 -5.10 14.21
CA ALA A 193 6.09 -4.96 13.96
C ALA A 193 6.39 -3.87 12.90
N VAL A 194 5.55 -3.73 11.87
CA VAL A 194 5.67 -2.65 10.88
C VAL A 194 5.59 -1.27 11.55
N LEU A 195 4.67 -1.08 12.50
CA LEU A 195 4.57 0.16 13.28
C LEU A 195 5.84 0.42 14.11
N LEU A 196 6.33 -0.60 14.82
CA LEU A 196 7.52 -0.50 15.66
C LEU A 196 8.79 -0.17 14.87
N GLU A 197 8.89 -0.64 13.62
CA GLU A 197 10.00 -0.33 12.71
C GLU A 197 9.87 1.08 12.10
N ALA A 198 8.64 1.54 11.81
CA ALA A 198 8.40 2.85 11.19
C ALA A 198 8.57 4.03 12.17
N ILE A 199 8.24 3.87 13.46
CA ILE A 199 8.35 4.95 14.45
C ILE A 199 9.76 5.54 14.54
N PRO A 200 10.85 4.77 14.72
CA PRO A 200 12.20 5.33 14.72
C PRO A 200 12.54 6.07 13.43
N THR A 201 12.15 5.54 12.28
CA THR A 201 12.37 6.20 10.98
C THR A 201 11.68 7.54 10.90
N MET A 202 10.46 7.66 11.46
CA MET A 202 9.76 8.94 11.57
C MET A 202 10.42 9.92 12.53
N LEU A 203 10.98 9.44 13.63
CA LEU A 203 11.68 10.28 14.60
C LEU A 203 13.01 10.80 14.04
N ASP A 204 13.76 9.97 13.33
CA ASP A 204 15.08 10.29 12.76
C ASP A 204 15.00 11.11 11.47
N GLY A 205 13.85 11.11 10.78
CA GLY A 205 13.63 11.87 9.56
C GLY A 205 13.71 13.38 9.79
N THR A 206 14.20 14.13 8.81
CA THR A 206 14.44 15.58 8.92
C THR A 206 13.82 16.38 7.77
N ASP A 207 13.26 15.71 6.77
CA ASP A 207 12.77 16.33 5.56
C ASP A 207 11.58 15.55 4.95
N ARG A 208 11.05 16.08 3.85
CA ARG A 208 9.93 15.46 3.15
C ARG A 208 10.30 14.10 2.55
N GLU A 209 11.51 13.97 2.00
CA GLU A 209 11.94 12.75 1.31
C GLU A 209 11.96 11.57 2.28
N SER A 210 12.57 11.74 3.46
CA SER A 210 12.59 10.73 4.51
C SER A 210 11.19 10.40 5.05
N TYR A 211 10.31 11.40 5.17
CA TYR A 211 8.92 11.18 5.57
C TYR A 211 8.14 10.36 4.54
N GLU A 212 8.21 10.73 3.26
CA GLU A 212 7.52 10.04 2.18
C GLU A 212 8.08 8.62 1.99
N ALA A 213 9.39 8.41 2.13
CA ALA A 213 10.03 7.10 2.09
C ALA A 213 9.54 6.18 3.20
N ALA A 214 9.42 6.70 4.43
CA ALA A 214 8.91 5.94 5.56
C ALA A 214 7.44 5.51 5.36
N LEU A 215 6.58 6.41 4.85
CA LEU A 215 5.18 6.03 4.51
C LEU A 215 5.12 5.00 3.38
N ALA A 216 5.98 5.15 2.36
CA ALA A 216 6.04 4.21 1.24
C ALA A 216 6.48 2.82 1.70
N SER A 217 7.44 2.72 2.62
CA SER A 217 7.88 1.44 3.16
C SER A 217 6.77 0.74 3.97
N VAL A 218 5.98 1.50 4.74
CA VAL A 218 4.81 0.94 5.43
C VAL A 218 3.79 0.37 4.45
N THR A 219 3.49 1.08 3.36
CA THR A 219 2.56 0.57 2.35
C THR A 219 3.17 -0.56 1.51
N GLY A 220 4.48 -0.65 1.42
CA GLY A 220 5.21 -1.74 0.78
C GLY A 220 4.93 -3.11 1.41
N GLU A 221 4.65 -3.15 2.71
CA GLU A 221 4.36 -4.39 3.45
C GLU A 221 2.97 -4.98 3.17
N LEU A 222 2.08 -4.28 2.45
CA LEU A 222 0.69 -4.73 2.23
C LEU A 222 0.53 -5.89 1.23
N GLN A 223 1.59 -6.27 0.52
CA GLN A 223 1.62 -7.41 -0.41
C GLN A 223 0.50 -7.39 -1.47
N ASP A 224 0.09 -6.19 -1.88
CA ASP A 224 -0.95 -5.98 -2.90
C ASP A 224 -0.47 -5.03 -4.00
N ALA A 225 -0.37 -5.51 -5.24
CA ALA A 225 0.05 -4.71 -6.39
C ALA A 225 -0.92 -3.56 -6.77
N HIS A 226 -2.10 -3.50 -6.17
CA HIS A 226 -3.02 -2.36 -6.32
C HIS A 226 -2.69 -1.21 -5.36
N VAL A 227 -1.90 -1.49 -4.33
CA VAL A 227 -1.43 -0.45 -3.40
C VAL A 227 -0.31 0.32 -4.07
N TRP A 228 -0.51 1.61 -4.16
CA TRP A 228 0.49 2.57 -4.61
C TRP A 228 0.23 3.91 -3.94
N TRP A 229 1.25 4.70 -3.79
CA TRP A 229 1.11 6.05 -3.28
C TRP A 229 1.79 7.05 -4.21
N SER A 230 1.34 8.28 -4.16
CA SER A 230 1.98 9.39 -4.85
C SER A 230 1.87 10.63 -4.00
N SER A 231 2.89 11.48 -4.04
CA SER A 231 2.80 12.83 -3.48
C SER A 231 2.21 13.79 -4.51
N THR A 232 1.33 14.67 -4.06
CA THR A 232 0.81 15.78 -4.88
C THR A 232 1.72 17.00 -4.82
N VAL A 233 2.77 16.95 -4.01
CA VAL A 233 3.73 18.04 -3.85
C VAL A 233 4.73 17.98 -5.01
N GLU A 234 4.86 19.10 -5.73
CA GLU A 234 5.81 19.22 -6.83
C GLU A 234 7.25 18.91 -6.39
N GLY A 235 8.00 18.18 -7.21
CA GLY A 235 9.37 17.79 -6.94
C GLY A 235 9.54 16.56 -6.04
N THR A 236 8.50 15.76 -5.82
CA THR A 236 8.61 14.48 -5.11
C THR A 236 9.37 13.45 -5.92
N LYS A 237 10.43 12.91 -5.33
CA LYS A 237 11.28 11.87 -5.95
C LYS A 237 10.77 10.44 -5.75
N LEU A 238 9.82 10.19 -4.85
CA LEU A 238 9.41 8.87 -4.39
C LEU A 238 8.02 8.43 -4.84
N SER A 239 7.50 8.96 -5.94
CA SER A 239 6.23 8.45 -6.45
C SER A 239 6.44 7.11 -7.17
N TYR A 240 5.54 6.16 -6.94
CA TYR A 240 5.47 4.87 -7.65
C TYR A 240 5.48 5.02 -9.19
N ARG A 241 4.99 6.13 -9.73
CA ARG A 241 4.90 6.38 -11.18
C ARG A 241 5.75 7.54 -11.66
N SER A 242 6.16 8.44 -10.79
CA SER A 242 7.14 9.47 -11.09
C SER A 242 8.48 9.03 -10.50
N ASN A 243 9.39 8.66 -11.36
CA ASN A 243 10.71 8.20 -10.97
C ASN A 243 11.58 9.37 -10.52
N PRO A 244 12.60 9.12 -9.70
CA PRO A 244 13.51 10.16 -9.21
C PRO A 244 14.33 10.82 -10.31
N GLY A 245 14.56 10.15 -11.44
CA GLY A 245 15.33 10.68 -12.55
C GLY A 245 14.46 11.27 -13.65
N GLU A 246 15.05 12.16 -14.43
CA GLU A 246 14.40 12.83 -15.55
C GLU A 246 14.44 12.00 -16.85
N TYR A 247 15.32 10.99 -16.90
CA TYR A 247 15.63 10.25 -18.13
C TYR A 247 15.44 8.75 -17.95
N TYR A 248 14.93 8.11 -18.99
CA TYR A 248 14.68 6.67 -19.06
C TYR A 248 15.46 6.04 -20.21
N LEU A 249 15.74 4.75 -20.13
CA LEU A 249 16.21 4.03 -21.32
C LEU A 249 15.21 4.23 -22.47
N PRO A 250 15.70 4.60 -23.69
CA PRO A 250 14.83 4.92 -24.82
C PRO A 250 14.24 3.69 -25.52
N VAL A 251 14.41 2.51 -24.93
CA VAL A 251 13.93 1.22 -25.46
C VAL A 251 12.97 0.56 -24.50
N PRO A 252 12.00 -0.22 -25.00
CA PRO A 252 11.11 -0.99 -24.12
C PRO A 252 11.88 -2.13 -23.46
N VAL A 253 11.67 -2.26 -22.13
CA VAL A 253 12.27 -3.29 -21.28
C VAL A 253 11.15 -4.08 -20.59
N SER A 254 11.34 -5.37 -20.39
CA SER A 254 10.41 -6.23 -19.66
C SER A 254 11.15 -7.23 -18.81
N ASP A 255 10.51 -7.66 -17.73
CA ASP A 255 10.91 -8.83 -16.97
C ASP A 255 10.67 -10.10 -17.81
N VAL A 256 11.72 -10.85 -18.05
CA VAL A 256 11.67 -12.14 -18.73
C VAL A 256 12.44 -13.15 -17.87
N GLY A 257 11.72 -13.97 -17.13
CA GLY A 257 12.31 -15.01 -16.30
C GLY A 257 13.19 -14.49 -15.15
N GLY A 258 12.85 -13.34 -14.57
CA GLY A 258 13.60 -12.70 -13.48
C GLY A 258 14.78 -11.85 -13.96
N GLN A 259 14.81 -11.45 -15.22
CA GLN A 259 15.81 -10.56 -15.80
C GLN A 259 15.16 -9.43 -16.59
N LEU A 260 15.71 -8.22 -16.54
CA LEU A 260 15.26 -7.14 -17.38
C LEU A 260 15.87 -7.27 -18.79
N VAL A 261 15.02 -7.48 -19.78
CA VAL A 261 15.39 -7.72 -21.16
C VAL A 261 14.86 -6.62 -22.06
N VAL A 262 15.69 -6.13 -22.96
CA VAL A 262 15.30 -5.20 -24.03
C VAL A 262 14.38 -5.94 -25.02
N THR A 263 13.19 -5.43 -25.22
CA THR A 263 12.15 -6.10 -26.02
C THR A 263 11.83 -5.44 -27.34
N GLY A 264 12.44 -4.29 -27.59
CA GLY A 264 12.34 -3.54 -28.85
C GLY A 264 13.55 -2.67 -29.09
N THR A 265 13.53 -1.89 -30.16
CA THR A 265 14.62 -0.99 -30.59
C THR A 265 14.14 0.45 -30.66
N ALA A 266 15.06 1.39 -30.58
CA ALA A 266 14.81 2.80 -30.86
C ALA A 266 15.87 3.35 -31.83
N ASP A 267 15.52 4.41 -32.57
CA ASP A 267 16.44 5.09 -33.44
C ASP A 267 17.63 5.69 -32.67
N ASN A 268 18.83 5.50 -33.17
CA ASN A 268 20.09 5.97 -32.57
C ASN A 268 20.41 5.36 -31.17
N CYS A 269 19.78 4.29 -30.77
CA CYS A 269 20.08 3.55 -29.53
C CYS A 269 20.92 2.31 -29.87
N PRO A 270 22.07 2.07 -29.19
CA PRO A 270 22.91 0.91 -29.45
C PRO A 270 22.39 -0.39 -28.87
N LEU A 271 21.33 -0.34 -28.06
CA LEU A 271 20.71 -1.51 -27.45
C LEU A 271 19.84 -2.25 -28.47
N GLU A 272 19.90 -3.58 -28.42
CA GLU A 272 19.20 -4.46 -29.35
C GLU A 272 18.17 -5.33 -28.63
N LYS A 273 17.12 -5.73 -29.34
CA LYS A 273 16.15 -6.69 -28.82
C LYS A 273 16.83 -8.00 -28.41
N GLY A 274 16.63 -8.40 -27.15
CA GLY A 274 17.24 -9.60 -26.56
C GLY A 274 18.45 -9.31 -25.67
N ASP A 275 18.92 -8.05 -25.60
CA ASP A 275 19.92 -7.65 -24.63
C ASP A 275 19.37 -7.84 -23.21
N VAL A 276 20.13 -8.46 -22.33
CA VAL A 276 19.81 -8.58 -20.90
C VAL A 276 20.56 -7.49 -20.15
N LEU A 277 19.84 -6.62 -19.44
CA LEU A 277 20.46 -5.55 -18.66
C LEU A 277 21.26 -6.14 -17.50
N VAL A 278 22.49 -5.70 -17.32
CA VAL A 278 23.40 -6.12 -16.24
C VAL A 278 23.58 -4.98 -15.25
N SER A 279 23.89 -3.76 -15.72
CA SER A 279 24.05 -2.59 -14.86
C SER A 279 23.71 -1.29 -15.60
N ILE A 280 23.37 -0.26 -14.82
CA ILE A 280 23.15 1.11 -15.29
C ILE A 280 23.96 2.03 -14.38
N ASP A 281 24.76 2.93 -14.97
CA ASP A 281 25.62 3.90 -14.27
C ASP A 281 26.52 3.27 -13.19
N GLY A 282 26.91 2.00 -13.38
CA GLY A 282 27.80 1.25 -12.51
C GLY A 282 27.12 0.44 -11.42
N GLU A 283 25.80 0.57 -11.23
CA GLU A 283 25.01 -0.23 -10.29
C GLU A 283 24.33 -1.40 -11.03
N THR A 284 24.40 -2.58 -10.45
CA THR A 284 23.76 -3.78 -11.04
C THR A 284 22.23 -3.68 -10.95
N ILE A 285 21.54 -4.37 -11.85
CA ILE A 285 20.06 -4.43 -11.83
C ILE A 285 19.56 -4.97 -10.48
N ASP A 286 20.26 -5.92 -9.87
CA ASP A 286 19.88 -6.48 -8.57
C ASP A 286 20.05 -5.46 -7.44
N GLU A 287 21.10 -4.64 -7.45
CA GLU A 287 21.31 -3.56 -6.47
C GLU A 287 20.23 -2.49 -6.62
N LEU A 288 19.98 -2.03 -7.84
CA LEU A 288 18.91 -1.07 -8.14
C LEU A 288 17.52 -1.61 -7.73
N ALA A 289 17.25 -2.88 -8.00
CA ALA A 289 16.00 -3.52 -7.59
C ALA A 289 15.87 -3.62 -6.06
N ALA A 290 16.94 -4.00 -5.36
CA ALA A 290 16.95 -4.08 -3.90
C ALA A 290 16.71 -2.73 -3.24
N GLU A 291 17.26 -1.64 -3.80
CA GLU A 291 16.99 -0.27 -3.33
C GLU A 291 15.51 0.12 -3.45
N LYS A 292 14.84 -0.32 -4.53
CA LYS A 292 13.43 0.03 -4.78
C LYS A 292 12.45 -0.88 -4.04
N LYS A 293 12.85 -2.11 -3.70
CA LYS A 293 11.97 -3.12 -3.08
C LYS A 293 11.13 -2.61 -1.91
N PRO A 294 11.66 -1.84 -0.93
CA PRO A 294 10.87 -1.38 0.22
C PRO A 294 9.66 -0.50 -0.13
N TYR A 295 9.64 0.09 -1.31
CA TYR A 295 8.61 1.04 -1.73
C TYR A 295 7.52 0.41 -2.62
N TYR A 296 7.61 -0.89 -2.87
CA TYR A 296 6.68 -1.60 -3.73
C TYR A 296 5.91 -2.65 -2.93
N SER A 297 4.61 -2.49 -2.87
CA SER A 297 3.71 -3.51 -2.34
C SER A 297 3.56 -4.64 -3.35
N LEU A 298 4.11 -5.81 -3.05
CA LEU A 298 4.22 -6.93 -3.98
C LEU A 298 3.53 -8.17 -3.40
N PRO A 299 2.57 -8.78 -4.11
CA PRO A 299 1.95 -10.02 -3.66
C PRO A 299 2.91 -11.23 -3.70
N ARG A 300 4.03 -11.10 -4.41
CA ARG A 300 5.12 -12.07 -4.48
C ARG A 300 6.42 -11.35 -4.80
N GLU A 301 7.52 -11.79 -4.20
CA GLU A 301 8.85 -11.18 -4.39
C GLU A 301 9.35 -11.22 -5.84
N ASP A 302 9.02 -12.27 -6.59
CA ASP A 302 9.42 -12.42 -7.99
C ASP A 302 8.73 -11.43 -8.94
N MET A 303 7.78 -10.62 -8.45
CA MET A 303 7.13 -9.55 -9.22
C MET A 303 7.85 -8.19 -9.16
N LEU A 304 8.96 -8.08 -8.42
CA LEU A 304 9.64 -6.80 -8.24
C LEU A 304 10.06 -6.19 -9.59
N LEU A 305 10.76 -6.92 -10.43
CA LEU A 305 11.21 -6.43 -11.73
C LEU A 305 10.04 -6.06 -12.65
N THR A 306 8.96 -6.85 -12.63
CA THR A 306 7.74 -6.56 -13.40
C THR A 306 7.11 -5.22 -12.99
N ASN A 307 7.12 -4.87 -11.69
CA ASN A 307 6.47 -3.67 -11.17
C ASN A 307 7.41 -2.46 -11.10
N ALA A 308 8.69 -2.67 -10.74
CA ALA A 308 9.65 -1.60 -10.49
C ALA A 308 10.54 -1.26 -11.68
N TRP A 309 10.43 -1.93 -12.84
CA TRP A 309 11.35 -1.75 -13.97
C TRP A 309 11.54 -0.27 -14.36
N ARG A 310 10.48 0.55 -14.31
CA ARG A 310 10.60 1.98 -14.66
C ARG A 310 11.50 2.74 -13.70
N ALA A 311 11.43 2.44 -12.42
CA ALA A 311 12.28 3.05 -11.41
C ALA A 311 13.72 2.52 -11.46
N ILE A 312 13.91 1.33 -12.02
CA ILE A 312 15.23 0.70 -12.19
C ILE A 312 15.95 1.25 -13.42
N VAL A 313 15.23 1.41 -14.55
CA VAL A 313 15.83 1.87 -15.83
C VAL A 313 15.74 3.40 -15.99
N ASN A 314 15.93 4.13 -14.91
CA ASN A 314 15.80 5.58 -14.83
C ASN A 314 17.09 6.20 -14.28
N SER A 315 17.46 7.40 -14.76
CA SER A 315 18.66 8.12 -14.36
C SER A 315 18.38 9.62 -14.20
N GLU A 316 19.13 10.27 -13.32
CA GLU A 316 19.14 11.75 -13.21
C GLU A 316 19.92 12.42 -14.36
N THR A 317 20.74 11.66 -15.07
CA THR A 317 21.57 12.15 -16.18
C THR A 317 21.03 11.71 -17.53
N GLU A 318 21.09 12.61 -18.51
CA GLU A 318 20.66 12.32 -19.89
C GLU A 318 21.45 11.17 -20.52
N THR A 319 22.73 11.02 -20.15
CA THR A 319 23.61 9.97 -20.68
C THR A 319 23.80 8.90 -19.60
N MET A 320 23.44 7.67 -19.91
CA MET A 320 23.57 6.50 -19.05
C MET A 320 24.64 5.54 -19.57
N GLU A 321 25.49 5.04 -18.70
CA GLU A 321 26.42 3.95 -19.01
C GLU A 321 25.73 2.61 -18.73
N VAL A 322 25.39 1.88 -19.79
CA VAL A 322 24.58 0.65 -19.72
C VAL A 322 25.44 -0.55 -20.09
N VAL A 323 25.50 -1.55 -19.22
CA VAL A 323 26.10 -2.85 -19.50
C VAL A 323 24.99 -3.87 -19.75
N VAL A 324 25.13 -4.60 -20.85
CA VAL A 324 24.19 -5.67 -21.22
C VAL A 324 24.94 -6.96 -21.51
N GLN A 325 24.26 -8.09 -21.35
CA GLN A 325 24.70 -9.37 -21.89
C GLN A 325 24.07 -9.57 -23.27
N ARG A 326 24.91 -9.69 -24.31
CA ARG A 326 24.53 -9.92 -25.71
C ARG A 326 25.27 -11.11 -26.26
N GLY A 327 24.54 -12.15 -26.65
CA GLY A 327 25.17 -13.37 -27.21
C GLY A 327 26.11 -14.11 -26.26
N GLY A 328 26.00 -13.90 -24.95
CA GLY A 328 26.85 -14.51 -23.92
C GLY A 328 28.08 -13.67 -23.53
N GLU A 329 28.24 -12.48 -24.11
CA GLU A 329 29.32 -11.54 -23.80
C GLU A 329 28.75 -10.25 -23.20
N GLU A 330 29.50 -9.63 -22.28
CA GLU A 330 29.16 -8.30 -21.75
C GLU A 330 29.57 -7.21 -22.72
N CYS A 331 28.65 -6.31 -23.00
CA CYS A 331 28.85 -5.15 -23.85
C CYS A 331 28.47 -3.89 -23.10
N SER A 332 29.31 -2.85 -23.16
CA SER A 332 29.05 -1.56 -22.54
C SER A 332 28.69 -0.52 -23.58
N PHE A 333 27.69 0.29 -23.30
CA PHE A 333 27.21 1.35 -24.20
C PHE A 333 26.93 2.63 -23.43
N SER A 334 27.26 3.76 -24.03
CA SER A 334 26.76 5.06 -23.58
C SER A 334 25.43 5.32 -24.31
N VAL A 335 24.37 5.47 -23.58
CA VAL A 335 22.99 5.56 -24.09
C VAL A 335 22.41 6.93 -23.73
N THR A 336 21.93 7.67 -24.73
CA THR A 336 21.17 8.90 -24.49
C THR A 336 19.74 8.55 -24.07
N GLY A 337 19.34 8.98 -22.89
CA GLY A 337 18.02 8.75 -22.31
C GLY A 337 16.91 9.55 -22.99
N SER A 338 15.69 9.20 -22.65
CA SER A 338 14.46 9.86 -23.08
C SER A 338 13.72 10.42 -21.88
N GLU A 339 13.17 11.62 -21.96
CA GLU A 339 12.28 12.19 -20.91
C GLU A 339 11.00 11.38 -20.68
N HIS A 340 10.72 10.41 -21.54
CA HIS A 340 9.54 9.57 -21.45
C HIS A 340 9.91 8.09 -21.46
N SER A 341 9.36 7.33 -20.51
CA SER A 341 9.52 5.86 -20.49
C SER A 341 8.85 5.21 -21.71
N VAL A 342 9.52 4.24 -22.31
CA VAL A 342 8.98 3.47 -23.44
C VAL A 342 8.26 2.23 -22.90
N SER A 343 6.93 2.24 -22.98
CA SER A 343 6.12 1.11 -22.52
C SER A 343 6.12 -0.04 -23.52
N HIS A 344 6.31 -1.25 -23.01
CA HIS A 344 6.25 -2.49 -23.79
C HIS A 344 4.81 -2.91 -24.16
N THR A 345 3.80 -2.40 -23.49
CA THR A 345 2.45 -2.96 -23.45
C THR A 345 1.74 -3.09 -24.80
N LYS A 346 2.14 -2.36 -25.82
CA LYS A 346 1.53 -2.48 -27.17
C LYS A 346 2.25 -3.45 -28.12
N SER A 347 3.48 -3.89 -27.82
CA SER A 347 4.27 -4.66 -28.77
C SER A 347 4.08 -6.18 -28.69
N VAL A 348 3.77 -6.72 -27.52
CA VAL A 348 3.61 -8.18 -27.31
C VAL A 348 2.36 -8.73 -27.94
N LEU A 349 1.30 -7.91 -28.00
CA LEU A 349 0.00 -8.32 -28.51
C LEU A 349 -0.29 -7.76 -29.92
N ASN A 350 0.63 -6.98 -30.49
CA ASN A 350 0.54 -6.53 -31.89
C ASN A 350 0.53 -7.75 -32.82
N GLY A 351 -0.64 -8.02 -33.41
CA GLY A 351 -0.87 -9.13 -34.31
C GLY A 351 -1.56 -10.35 -33.71
N LEU A 352 -1.99 -10.28 -32.45
CA LEU A 352 -2.93 -11.26 -31.91
C LEU A 352 -4.37 -10.85 -32.25
N ASP A 353 -5.18 -11.84 -32.65
CA ASP A 353 -6.61 -11.64 -32.87
C ASP A 353 -7.32 -11.38 -31.54
N ALA A 354 -8.36 -10.56 -31.56
CA ALA A 354 -9.22 -10.31 -30.41
C ALA A 354 -9.86 -11.60 -29.87
N PHE A 355 -10.16 -12.52 -30.74
CA PHE A 355 -10.61 -13.86 -30.42
C PHE A 355 -10.27 -14.85 -31.54
N GLN A 356 -10.19 -16.13 -31.20
CA GLN A 356 -10.01 -17.21 -32.14
C GLN A 356 -10.57 -18.52 -31.58
N VAL A 357 -10.86 -19.48 -32.45
CA VAL A 357 -11.15 -20.86 -32.06
C VAL A 357 -9.94 -21.74 -32.42
N VAL A 358 -9.38 -22.43 -31.44
CA VAL A 358 -8.23 -23.31 -31.63
C VAL A 358 -8.62 -24.78 -31.56
N GLY A 359 -7.69 -25.68 -31.83
CA GLY A 359 -7.93 -27.13 -31.93
C GLY A 359 -8.76 -27.67 -30.77
N GLY A 360 -9.73 -28.56 -31.07
CA GLY A 360 -10.65 -29.10 -30.07
C GLY A 360 -11.83 -28.18 -29.70
N ASN A 361 -12.19 -27.23 -30.56
CA ASN A 361 -13.31 -26.29 -30.35
C ASN A 361 -13.14 -25.45 -29.05
N ILE A 362 -11.92 -24.97 -28.81
CA ILE A 362 -11.60 -24.12 -27.65
C ILE A 362 -11.55 -22.66 -28.10
N GLY A 363 -12.38 -21.81 -27.50
CA GLY A 363 -12.34 -20.37 -27.69
C GLY A 363 -11.14 -19.76 -26.94
N VAL A 364 -10.48 -18.80 -27.57
CA VAL A 364 -9.49 -17.94 -26.93
C VAL A 364 -9.94 -16.50 -27.11
N LEU A 365 -10.15 -15.80 -26.02
CA LEU A 365 -10.49 -14.38 -25.98
C LEU A 365 -9.27 -13.60 -25.47
N ASN A 366 -8.88 -12.56 -26.21
CA ASN A 366 -7.83 -11.64 -25.83
C ASN A 366 -8.42 -10.24 -25.58
N PRO A 367 -8.87 -9.95 -24.35
CA PRO A 367 -9.54 -8.68 -24.07
C PRO A 367 -8.60 -7.47 -24.09
N GLY A 368 -7.28 -7.69 -24.03
CA GLY A 368 -6.29 -6.62 -24.06
C GLY A 368 -6.20 -5.86 -25.39
N VAL A 369 -6.71 -6.44 -26.49
CA VAL A 369 -6.74 -5.78 -27.80
C VAL A 369 -8.12 -5.27 -28.21
N LEU A 370 -9.15 -5.48 -27.37
CA LEU A 370 -10.49 -4.96 -27.60
C LEU A 370 -10.56 -3.46 -27.31
N GLU A 371 -11.21 -2.70 -28.17
CA GLU A 371 -11.34 -1.25 -28.05
C GLU A 371 -12.74 -0.82 -27.57
N SER A 372 -13.74 -1.73 -27.62
CA SER A 372 -15.11 -1.42 -27.24
C SER A 372 -15.89 -2.60 -26.69
N GLU A 373 -16.95 -2.29 -25.93
CA GLU A 373 -17.90 -3.31 -25.44
C GLU A 373 -18.63 -4.02 -26.59
N THR A 374 -18.85 -3.34 -27.70
CA THR A 374 -19.48 -3.95 -28.91
C THR A 374 -18.56 -5.06 -29.44
N GLU A 375 -17.25 -4.83 -29.50
CA GLU A 375 -16.31 -5.87 -29.93
C GLU A 375 -16.27 -7.03 -28.95
N LEU A 376 -16.32 -6.76 -27.63
CA LEU A 376 -16.42 -7.80 -26.62
C LEU A 376 -17.68 -8.65 -26.81
N CYS A 377 -18.83 -8.01 -26.97
CA CYS A 377 -20.10 -8.72 -27.20
C CYS A 377 -20.04 -9.57 -28.48
N ASN A 378 -19.49 -9.06 -29.57
CA ASN A 378 -19.32 -9.81 -30.82
C ASN A 378 -18.38 -11.02 -30.61
N ALA A 379 -17.25 -10.83 -29.94
CA ALA A 379 -16.32 -11.91 -29.64
C ALA A 379 -16.97 -13.00 -28.77
N MET A 380 -17.73 -12.63 -27.75
CA MET A 380 -18.43 -13.57 -26.88
C MET A 380 -19.54 -14.34 -27.65
N GLU A 381 -20.26 -13.70 -28.58
CA GLU A 381 -21.28 -14.38 -29.41
C GLU A 381 -20.62 -15.39 -30.36
N GLU A 382 -19.48 -15.07 -30.98
CA GLU A 382 -18.73 -15.98 -31.85
C GLU A 382 -18.17 -17.18 -31.08
N LEU A 383 -17.73 -16.96 -29.84
CA LEU A 383 -17.17 -18.00 -28.95
C LEU A 383 -18.23 -18.82 -28.21
N ARG A 384 -19.48 -18.45 -28.26
CA ARG A 384 -20.59 -19.01 -27.48
C ARG A 384 -20.74 -20.53 -27.57
N ASN A 385 -20.43 -21.12 -28.74
CA ASN A 385 -20.60 -22.54 -29.00
C ASN A 385 -19.29 -23.34 -28.89
N THR A 386 -18.26 -22.77 -28.24
CA THR A 386 -17.05 -23.48 -27.95
C THR A 386 -17.21 -24.38 -26.73
N ASP A 387 -16.42 -25.47 -26.65
CA ASP A 387 -16.50 -26.43 -25.54
C ASP A 387 -15.77 -25.93 -24.29
N ALA A 388 -14.83 -24.96 -24.47
CA ALA A 388 -14.11 -24.27 -23.40
C ALA A 388 -13.69 -22.89 -23.86
N LEU A 389 -13.47 -21.97 -22.90
CA LEU A 389 -13.01 -20.60 -23.14
C LEU A 389 -11.72 -20.34 -22.35
N ILE A 390 -10.68 -19.88 -23.04
CA ILE A 390 -9.48 -19.31 -22.46
C ILE A 390 -9.57 -17.79 -22.57
N ILE A 391 -9.46 -17.09 -21.44
CA ILE A 391 -9.41 -15.62 -21.40
C ILE A 391 -7.96 -15.22 -21.10
N ASP A 392 -7.30 -14.55 -22.03
CA ASP A 392 -5.91 -14.12 -21.90
C ASP A 392 -5.84 -12.76 -21.20
N LEU A 393 -5.56 -12.78 -19.89
CA LEU A 393 -5.48 -11.58 -19.06
C LEU A 393 -4.02 -11.07 -18.88
N ARG A 394 -3.08 -11.50 -19.72
CA ARG A 394 -1.68 -11.00 -19.65
C ARG A 394 -1.58 -9.50 -19.98
N GLN A 395 -2.58 -8.94 -20.63
CA GLN A 395 -2.71 -7.50 -20.84
C GLN A 395 -3.99 -6.98 -20.18
N TYR A 396 -3.89 -5.79 -19.57
CA TYR A 396 -5.04 -5.11 -18.97
C TYR A 396 -6.07 -4.76 -20.05
N SER A 397 -7.32 -5.14 -19.85
CA SER A 397 -8.42 -4.77 -20.74
C SER A 397 -8.90 -3.35 -20.48
N GLY A 398 -8.98 -2.53 -21.52
CA GLY A 398 -9.65 -1.21 -21.47
C GLY A 398 -11.19 -1.31 -21.51
N VAL A 399 -11.73 -2.51 -21.71
CA VAL A 399 -13.18 -2.73 -21.83
C VAL A 399 -13.76 -3.17 -20.49
N MET A 400 -14.45 -2.26 -19.81
CA MET A 400 -15.02 -2.50 -18.47
C MET A 400 -16.08 -3.60 -18.44
N GLY A 401 -16.82 -3.79 -19.53
CA GLY A 401 -17.85 -4.84 -19.66
C GLY A 401 -17.32 -6.25 -19.38
N LEU A 402 -16.03 -6.50 -19.60
CA LEU A 402 -15.42 -7.79 -19.30
C LEU A 402 -15.63 -8.22 -17.83
N TYR A 403 -15.52 -7.30 -16.90
CA TYR A 403 -15.67 -7.57 -15.46
C TYR A 403 -17.10 -7.90 -15.04
N PHE A 404 -18.09 -7.55 -15.88
CA PHE A 404 -19.50 -7.86 -15.65
C PHE A 404 -19.96 -9.13 -16.36
N TYR A 405 -19.34 -9.51 -17.47
CA TYR A 405 -19.75 -10.67 -18.26
C TYR A 405 -19.08 -11.99 -17.84
N ILE A 406 -17.89 -11.95 -17.27
CA ILE A 406 -17.19 -13.18 -16.82
C ILE A 406 -17.96 -13.93 -15.70
N PRO A 407 -18.63 -13.26 -14.74
CA PRO A 407 -19.34 -13.96 -13.65
C PRO A 407 -20.71 -14.50 -14.04
N THR A 408 -21.26 -14.15 -15.21
CA THR A 408 -22.59 -14.57 -15.69
C THR A 408 -22.51 -15.69 -16.72
#